data_f37f5d4c0434d1fa419be036da954a52
#
_entry.id   f37f5d4c0434d1fa419be036da954a52
#
_cell.length_a   1.000
_cell.length_b   1.000
_cell.length_c   1.000
_cell.angle_alpha   90.00
_cell.angle_beta   90.00
_cell.angle_gamma   90.00
#
_symmetry.space_group_name_H-M   'P 1'
#
loop_
_entity.id
_entity.type
_entity.pdbx_description
1 polymer ?
#
loop_
_entity_poly.entity_id
_entity_poly.type
_entity_poly.pdbx_seq_one_letter_code
_entity_poly.pdbx_strand_id
1 'polypeptide(L)'
;MAPNDSSASPAPSSFTMVKFIRYTVLAVLMLGAMYYVWLQPPSMNPIVDSRAAEALALVQTHRALGYPTILEAMTEHVRSMRDRNLGTRLGEWRVKQVEGDLYEIRVQQRDQGVTGQWFEREFIWHADLASKKVNAASLAADGVTLKDGAAP
;
A
#
# COMPACT_ATOMS: atom_id res chain seq x y z
N MET A 1 -41.73 55.41 -42.69
CA MET A 1 -42.15 54.02 -42.53
C MET A 1 -40.87 53.18 -42.51
N ALA A 2 -40.31 52.88 -41.34
CA ALA A 2 -39.10 52.16 -41.18
C ALA A 2 -39.41 50.73 -40.63
N PRO A 3 -38.92 49.66 -41.20
CA PRO A 3 -39.11 48.37 -40.66
C PRO A 3 -38.13 48.13 -39.48
N ASN A 4 -38.67 47.60 -38.40
CA ASN A 4 -38.02 47.30 -37.14
C ASN A 4 -37.43 45.88 -37.23
N ASP A 5 -36.14 45.78 -37.49
CA ASP A 5 -35.39 44.49 -37.46
C ASP A 5 -35.01 44.16 -36.02
N SER A 6 -35.90 43.43 -35.35
CA SER A 6 -35.61 42.81 -34.07
C SER A 6 -34.81 41.51 -34.30
N SER A 7 -33.47 41.60 -34.31
CA SER A 7 -32.60 40.45 -34.29
C SER A 7 -32.59 39.81 -32.90
N ALA A 8 -33.48 38.85 -32.68
CA ALA A 8 -33.46 38.01 -31.49
C ALA A 8 -32.22 37.07 -31.55
N SER A 9 -31.26 37.28 -30.66
CA SER A 9 -30.17 36.35 -30.43
C SER A 9 -30.73 34.98 -30.03
N PRO A 10 -30.31 33.87 -30.67
CA PRO A 10 -30.74 32.53 -30.30
C PRO A 10 -30.20 32.18 -28.91
N ALA A 11 -31.10 31.86 -27.98
CA ALA A 11 -30.75 31.35 -26.68
C ALA A 11 -29.95 30.05 -26.83
N PRO A 12 -28.87 29.83 -26.05
CA PRO A 12 -28.07 28.59 -26.14
C PRO A 12 -28.94 27.38 -25.82
N SER A 13 -28.97 26.42 -26.75
CA SER A 13 -29.81 25.23 -26.59
C SER A 13 -29.38 24.44 -25.35
N SER A 14 -30.32 24.02 -24.53
CA SER A 14 -30.10 23.23 -23.28
C SER A 14 -29.26 21.97 -23.51
N PHE A 15 -29.25 21.46 -24.72
CA PHE A 15 -28.47 20.31 -25.15
C PHE A 15 -26.93 20.57 -25.15
N THR A 16 -26.50 21.79 -25.44
CA THR A 16 -25.08 22.19 -25.42
C THR A 16 -24.57 22.34 -23.98
N MET A 17 -25.43 22.85 -23.09
CA MET A 17 -25.12 23.07 -21.68
C MET A 17 -24.88 21.74 -20.92
N VAL A 18 -25.72 20.73 -21.17
CA VAL A 18 -25.60 19.40 -20.56
C VAL A 18 -24.31 18.70 -21.02
N LYS A 19 -23.96 18.83 -22.29
CA LYS A 19 -22.68 18.29 -22.80
C LYS A 19 -21.49 18.97 -22.15
N PHE A 20 -21.52 20.29 -22.02
CA PHE A 20 -20.45 21.05 -21.39
C PHE A 20 -20.23 20.65 -19.92
N ILE A 21 -21.31 20.54 -19.13
CA ILE A 21 -21.25 20.10 -17.73
C ILE A 21 -20.64 18.70 -17.64
N ARG A 22 -21.04 17.78 -18.52
CA ARG A 22 -20.55 16.41 -18.54
C ARG A 22 -19.04 16.33 -18.80
N TYR A 23 -18.54 17.10 -19.76
CA TYR A 23 -17.10 17.15 -20.06
C TYR A 23 -16.29 17.84 -18.96
N THR A 24 -16.85 18.87 -18.32
CA THR A 24 -16.19 19.56 -17.21
C THR A 24 -16.05 18.63 -16.00
N VAL A 25 -17.10 17.88 -15.64
CA VAL A 25 -17.04 16.89 -14.54
C VAL A 25 -16.00 15.81 -14.85
N LEU A 26 -15.96 15.30 -16.08
CA LEU A 26 -15.01 14.29 -16.51
C LEU A 26 -13.57 14.80 -16.45
N ALA A 27 -13.34 16.03 -16.88
CA ALA A 27 -12.02 16.68 -16.81
C ALA A 27 -11.56 16.89 -15.36
N VAL A 28 -12.43 17.31 -14.46
CA VAL A 28 -12.13 17.48 -13.02
C VAL A 28 -11.80 16.14 -12.37
N LEU A 29 -12.55 15.06 -12.68
CA LEU A 29 -12.27 13.73 -12.19
C LEU A 29 -10.92 13.19 -12.69
N MET A 30 -10.60 13.40 -13.97
CA MET A 30 -9.31 13.00 -14.55
C MET A 30 -8.14 13.78 -13.92
N LEU A 31 -8.28 15.08 -13.75
CA LEU A 31 -7.26 15.90 -13.07
C LEU A 31 -7.07 15.49 -11.60
N GLY A 32 -8.17 15.20 -10.90
CA GLY A 32 -8.14 14.71 -9.52
C GLY A 32 -7.44 13.35 -9.41
N ALA A 33 -7.75 12.41 -10.31
CA ALA A 33 -7.10 11.11 -10.36
C ALA A 33 -5.60 11.23 -10.69
N MET A 34 -5.24 12.09 -11.65
CA MET A 34 -3.84 12.33 -12.03
C MET A 34 -3.06 12.98 -10.89
N TYR A 35 -3.66 13.94 -10.19
CA TYR A 35 -3.08 14.59 -9.01
C TYR A 35 -2.89 13.58 -7.87
N TYR A 36 -3.87 12.71 -7.63
CA TYR A 36 -3.78 11.65 -6.62
C TYR A 36 -2.65 10.66 -6.90
N VAL A 37 -2.52 10.20 -8.15
CA VAL A 37 -1.43 9.30 -8.58
C VAL A 37 -0.06 9.98 -8.45
N TRP A 38 0.01 11.29 -8.72
CA TRP A 38 1.26 12.05 -8.65
C TRP A 38 1.72 12.32 -7.20
N LEU A 39 0.78 12.40 -6.25
CA LEU A 39 1.06 12.54 -4.82
C LEU A 39 1.42 11.22 -4.12
N GLN A 40 1.12 10.08 -4.74
CA GLN A 40 1.55 8.79 -4.18
C GLN A 40 3.05 8.60 -4.50
N PRO A 41 3.93 8.56 -3.49
CA PRO A 41 5.33 8.23 -3.74
C PRO A 41 5.39 6.85 -4.42
N PRO A 42 6.20 6.69 -5.48
CA PRO A 42 6.32 5.43 -6.18
C PRO A 42 6.75 4.34 -5.18
N SER A 43 6.07 3.21 -5.18
CA SER A 43 6.53 2.03 -4.45
C SER A 43 7.86 1.62 -5.06
N MET A 44 8.94 1.70 -4.29
CA MET A 44 10.26 1.34 -4.77
C MET A 44 10.33 -0.16 -5.03
N ASN A 45 10.84 -0.52 -6.21
CA ASN A 45 11.14 -1.93 -6.48
C ASN A 45 12.48 -2.26 -5.82
N PRO A 46 12.53 -3.14 -4.80
CA PRO A 46 13.76 -3.46 -4.07
C PRO A 46 14.84 -4.10 -4.96
N ILE A 47 14.48 -4.61 -6.12
CA ILE A 47 15.45 -5.16 -7.08
C ILE A 47 16.26 -4.05 -7.77
N VAL A 48 15.68 -2.87 -7.93
CA VAL A 48 16.31 -1.73 -8.65
C VAL A 48 17.01 -0.78 -7.67
N ASP A 49 16.49 -0.64 -6.44
CA ASP A 49 17.05 0.27 -5.42
C ASP A 49 17.80 -0.56 -4.36
N SER A 50 19.12 -0.40 -4.32
CA SER A 50 19.99 -1.09 -3.38
C SER A 50 19.69 -0.77 -1.91
N ARG A 51 19.28 0.48 -1.60
CA ARG A 51 18.89 0.87 -0.24
C ARG A 51 17.55 0.27 0.18
N ALA A 52 16.59 0.22 -0.73
CA ALA A 52 15.33 -0.47 -0.49
C ALA A 52 15.55 -1.98 -0.28
N ALA A 53 16.46 -2.59 -1.03
CA ALA A 53 16.86 -3.99 -0.83
C ALA A 53 17.53 -4.21 0.54
N GLU A 54 18.40 -3.29 0.97
CA GLU A 54 19.03 -3.33 2.30
C GLU A 54 18.00 -3.22 3.42
N ALA A 55 17.04 -2.28 3.31
CA ALA A 55 15.96 -2.13 4.28
C ALA A 55 15.08 -3.37 4.38
N LEU A 56 14.75 -3.99 3.23
CA LEU A 56 14.02 -5.25 3.19
C LEU A 56 14.78 -6.37 3.87
N ALA A 57 16.08 -6.54 3.54
CA ALA A 57 16.94 -7.55 4.15
C ALA A 57 17.04 -7.35 5.66
N LEU A 58 17.16 -6.09 6.13
CA LEU A 58 17.23 -5.77 7.55
C LEU A 58 15.97 -6.26 8.30
N VAL A 59 14.77 -6.04 7.76
CA VAL A 59 13.52 -6.56 8.35
C VAL A 59 13.44 -8.08 8.27
N GLN A 60 13.72 -8.65 7.11
CA GLN A 60 13.61 -10.10 6.90
C GLN A 60 14.55 -10.91 7.80
N THR A 61 15.74 -10.37 8.07
CA THR A 61 16.75 -11.01 8.94
C THR A 61 16.66 -10.61 10.40
N HIS A 62 15.77 -9.67 10.75
CA HIS A 62 15.55 -9.28 12.14
C HIS A 62 14.95 -10.43 12.94
N ARG A 63 15.30 -10.53 14.24
CA ARG A 63 14.83 -11.60 15.14
C ARG A 63 13.33 -11.56 15.33
N ALA A 64 12.70 -12.71 15.28
CA ALA A 64 11.28 -12.87 15.52
C ALA A 64 11.01 -13.60 16.84
N LEU A 65 9.81 -13.46 17.38
CA LEU A 65 9.35 -14.20 18.54
C LEU A 65 9.27 -15.70 18.22
N GLY A 66 10.12 -16.50 18.88
CA GLY A 66 10.16 -17.96 18.70
C GLY A 66 10.86 -18.45 17.43
N TYR A 67 11.39 -17.54 16.58
CA TYR A 67 12.10 -17.90 15.36
C TYR A 67 13.38 -17.06 15.19
N PRO A 68 14.38 -17.58 14.46
CA PRO A 68 15.62 -16.85 14.21
C PRO A 68 15.40 -15.54 13.46
N THR A 69 14.46 -15.53 12.51
CA THR A 69 14.17 -14.36 11.66
C THR A 69 12.68 -14.16 11.39
N ILE A 70 12.30 -12.92 11.05
CA ILE A 70 10.92 -12.60 10.64
C ILE A 70 10.53 -13.38 9.38
N LEU A 71 11.44 -13.51 8.41
CA LEU A 71 11.17 -14.26 7.18
C LEU A 71 10.86 -15.73 7.49
N GLU A 72 11.62 -16.33 8.41
CA GLU A 72 11.41 -17.73 8.83
C GLU A 72 10.09 -17.90 9.57
N ALA A 73 9.76 -16.99 10.49
CA ALA A 73 8.47 -16.98 11.19
C ALA A 73 7.27 -16.93 10.22
N MET A 74 7.35 -16.05 9.21
CA MET A 74 6.30 -15.91 8.18
C MET A 74 6.22 -17.18 7.30
N THR A 75 7.35 -17.75 6.93
CA THR A 75 7.42 -18.98 6.11
C THR A 75 6.86 -20.18 6.86
N GLU A 76 7.22 -20.33 8.12
CA GLU A 76 6.75 -21.44 8.97
C GLU A 76 5.26 -21.32 9.26
N HIS A 77 4.74 -20.10 9.43
CA HIS A 77 3.29 -19.87 9.51
C HIS A 77 2.58 -20.40 8.26
N VAL A 78 3.07 -20.04 7.06
CA VAL A 78 2.48 -20.52 5.79
C VAL A 78 2.54 -22.05 5.72
N ARG A 79 3.64 -22.67 6.15
CA ARG A 79 3.78 -24.11 6.21
C ARG A 79 2.78 -24.75 7.17
N SER A 80 2.69 -24.25 8.40
CA SER A 80 1.74 -24.72 9.41
C SER A 80 0.28 -24.64 8.94
N MET A 81 -0.11 -23.58 8.24
CA MET A 81 -1.44 -23.46 7.65
C MET A 81 -1.70 -24.53 6.59
N ARG A 82 -0.72 -24.77 5.73
CA ARG A 82 -0.79 -25.81 4.69
C ARG A 82 -0.91 -27.22 5.29
N ASP A 83 -0.15 -27.52 6.34
CA ASP A 83 -0.18 -28.82 7.03
C ASP A 83 -1.54 -29.09 7.69
N ARG A 84 -2.29 -28.05 8.04
CA ARG A 84 -3.68 -28.13 8.51
C ARG A 84 -4.72 -28.15 7.39
N ASN A 85 -4.31 -28.21 6.12
CA ASN A 85 -5.17 -28.08 4.94
C ASN A 85 -5.99 -26.76 4.91
N LEU A 86 -5.44 -25.67 5.48
CA LEU A 86 -6.02 -24.35 5.46
C LEU A 86 -5.36 -23.50 4.37
N GLY A 87 -6.18 -22.75 3.65
CA GLY A 87 -5.68 -21.82 2.63
C GLY A 87 -4.87 -20.69 3.27
N THR A 88 -3.71 -20.39 2.69
CA THR A 88 -2.90 -19.23 3.08
C THR A 88 -2.24 -18.63 1.86
N ARG A 89 -2.10 -17.31 1.84
CA ARG A 89 -1.39 -16.56 0.80
C ARG A 89 -0.57 -15.46 1.46
N LEU A 90 0.74 -15.53 1.28
CA LEU A 90 1.64 -14.45 1.61
C LEU A 90 1.78 -13.57 0.36
N GLY A 91 1.52 -12.27 0.50
CA GLY A 91 1.66 -11.30 -0.56
C GLY A 91 3.12 -10.92 -0.81
N GLU A 92 3.31 -10.01 -1.75
CA GLU A 92 4.62 -9.47 -2.06
C GLU A 92 5.07 -8.48 -0.97
N TRP A 93 6.36 -8.51 -0.68
CA TRP A 93 7.00 -7.53 0.17
C TRP A 93 7.12 -6.19 -0.57
N ARG A 94 6.58 -5.15 0.02
CA ARG A 94 6.63 -3.80 -0.53
C ARG A 94 7.49 -2.92 0.34
N VAL A 95 8.35 -2.16 -0.30
CA VAL A 95 9.24 -1.21 0.37
C VAL A 95 8.90 0.19 -0.10
N LYS A 96 8.79 1.11 0.85
CA LYS A 96 8.54 2.53 0.59
C LYS A 96 9.48 3.36 1.45
N GLN A 97 10.23 4.27 0.84
CA GLN A 97 10.99 5.25 1.59
C GLN A 97 10.02 6.27 2.21
N VAL A 98 10.17 6.50 3.50
CA VAL A 98 9.37 7.48 4.25
C VAL A 98 10.11 8.81 4.30
N GLU A 99 11.35 8.80 4.83
CA GLU A 99 12.19 9.98 4.94
C GLU A 99 13.66 9.56 5.13
N GLY A 100 14.58 10.16 4.39
CA GLY A 100 16.02 9.88 4.54
C GLY A 100 16.35 8.39 4.47
N ASP A 101 16.87 7.85 5.57
CA ASP A 101 17.22 6.43 5.72
C ASP A 101 16.11 5.58 6.38
N LEU A 102 14.91 6.16 6.57
CA LEU A 102 13.75 5.47 7.12
C LEU A 102 12.89 4.89 6.01
N TYR A 103 12.67 3.58 6.07
CA TYR A 103 11.88 2.81 5.12
C TYR A 103 10.71 2.14 5.83
N GLU A 104 9.56 2.10 5.16
CA GLU A 104 8.39 1.33 5.54
C GLU A 104 8.35 0.06 4.71
N ILE A 105 8.31 -1.08 5.37
CA ILE A 105 8.21 -2.40 4.75
C ILE A 105 6.86 -2.99 5.08
N ARG A 106 6.11 -3.41 4.06
CA ARG A 106 4.78 -3.99 4.18
C ARG A 106 4.70 -5.36 3.53
N VAL A 107 3.95 -6.25 4.16
CA VAL A 107 3.50 -7.49 3.54
C VAL A 107 2.09 -7.81 3.99
N GLN A 108 1.26 -8.24 3.05
CA GLN A 108 -0.10 -8.69 3.32
C GLN A 108 -0.14 -10.20 3.39
N GLN A 109 -0.86 -10.74 4.35
CA GLN A 109 -1.10 -12.16 4.47
C GLN A 109 -2.59 -12.42 4.59
N ARG A 110 -3.07 -13.39 3.82
CA ARG A 110 -4.46 -13.85 3.87
C ARG A 110 -4.47 -15.30 4.32
N ASP A 111 -5.20 -15.58 5.39
CA ASP A 111 -5.33 -16.90 5.98
C ASP A 111 -6.79 -17.33 5.99
N GLN A 112 -7.02 -18.61 5.73
CA GLN A 112 -8.33 -19.22 5.84
C GLN A 112 -8.53 -19.78 7.26
N GLY A 113 -9.60 -19.35 7.90
CA GLY A 113 -10.01 -19.93 9.19
C GLY A 113 -10.65 -21.31 9.03
N VAL A 114 -10.81 -22.01 10.14
CA VAL A 114 -11.40 -23.36 10.21
C VAL A 114 -12.82 -23.41 9.62
N THR A 115 -13.55 -22.30 9.70
CA THR A 115 -14.90 -22.15 9.13
C THR A 115 -14.92 -21.79 7.64
N GLY A 116 -13.75 -21.73 6.99
CA GLY A 116 -13.62 -21.36 5.57
C GLY A 116 -13.57 -19.84 5.31
N GLN A 117 -13.71 -19.01 6.33
CA GLN A 117 -13.61 -17.55 6.20
C GLN A 117 -12.17 -17.13 5.96
N TRP A 118 -11.99 -16.07 5.18
CA TRP A 118 -10.68 -15.50 4.92
C TRP A 118 -10.45 -14.28 5.81
N PHE A 119 -9.29 -14.24 6.47
CA PHE A 119 -8.79 -13.13 7.26
C PHE A 119 -7.59 -12.51 6.59
N GLU A 120 -7.53 -11.20 6.53
CA GLU A 120 -6.41 -10.47 5.98
C GLU A 120 -5.69 -9.74 7.11
N ARG A 121 -4.37 -9.87 7.14
CA ARG A 121 -3.48 -9.18 8.09
C ARG A 121 -2.42 -8.44 7.30
N GLU A 122 -2.19 -7.19 7.70
CA GLU A 122 -1.13 -6.38 7.14
C GLU A 122 -0.03 -6.22 8.20
N PHE A 123 1.16 -6.64 7.82
CA PHE A 123 2.37 -6.48 8.63
C PHE A 123 3.13 -5.27 8.11
N ILE A 124 3.43 -4.33 9.00
CA ILE A 124 4.13 -3.09 8.67
C ILE A 124 5.29 -2.94 9.65
N TRP A 125 6.48 -2.71 9.11
CA TRP A 125 7.68 -2.38 9.86
C TRP A 125 8.29 -1.10 9.36
N HIS A 126 8.94 -0.37 10.26
CA HIS A 126 9.82 0.73 9.94
C HIS A 126 11.27 0.27 10.16
N ALA A 127 12.08 0.37 9.11
CA ALA A 127 13.51 0.08 9.13
C ALA A 127 14.29 1.37 8.98
N ASP A 128 15.12 1.68 9.95
CA ASP A 128 16.06 2.78 9.90
C ASP A 128 17.46 2.23 9.56
N LEU A 129 17.92 2.53 8.36
CA LEU A 129 19.22 2.05 7.87
C LEU A 129 20.41 2.71 8.57
N ALA A 130 20.26 3.94 9.06
CA ALA A 130 21.33 4.65 9.77
C ALA A 130 21.60 4.02 11.13
N SER A 131 20.55 3.70 11.89
CA SER A 131 20.65 3.10 13.22
C SER A 131 20.60 1.56 13.21
N LYS A 132 20.30 0.94 12.06
CA LYS A 132 20.07 -0.52 11.90
C LYS A 132 18.95 -1.05 12.79
N LYS A 133 17.94 -0.24 13.06
CA LYS A 133 16.82 -0.60 13.92
C LYS A 133 15.58 -0.96 13.09
N VAL A 134 14.84 -1.96 13.60
CA VAL A 134 13.54 -2.37 13.06
C VAL A 134 12.48 -2.18 14.14
N ASN A 135 11.42 -1.44 13.81
CA ASN A 135 10.29 -1.21 14.69
C ASN A 135 9.02 -1.73 14.04
N ALA A 136 8.23 -2.49 14.78
CA ALA A 136 6.90 -2.87 14.32
C ALA A 136 5.98 -1.64 14.31
N ALA A 137 5.28 -1.42 13.19
CA ALA A 137 4.34 -0.31 13.00
C ALA A 137 2.88 -0.78 12.91
N SER A 138 2.62 -2.10 12.90
CA SER A 138 1.28 -2.68 13.01
C SER A 138 1.21 -3.71 14.14
N LEU A 139 0.01 -3.95 14.67
CA LEU A 139 -0.21 -4.99 15.70
C LEU A 139 0.20 -6.38 15.23
N ALA A 140 -0.02 -6.69 13.95
CA ALA A 140 0.40 -7.96 13.37
C ALA A 140 1.93 -8.10 13.37
N ALA A 141 2.65 -7.04 12.99
CA ALA A 141 4.10 -6.99 13.02
C ALA A 141 4.66 -7.07 14.44
N ASP A 142 4.03 -6.37 15.41
CA ASP A 142 4.43 -6.41 16.84
C ASP A 142 4.33 -7.83 17.41
N GLY A 143 3.32 -8.60 17.00
CA GLY A 143 3.14 -10.00 17.41
C GLY A 143 4.17 -10.98 16.86
N VAL A 144 4.96 -10.58 15.87
CA VAL A 144 6.00 -11.41 15.27
C VAL A 144 7.40 -10.94 15.63
N THR A 145 7.58 -9.64 15.88
CA THR A 145 8.90 -9.02 16.07
C THR A 145 9.38 -9.18 17.51
N LEU A 146 10.61 -9.65 17.69
CA LEU A 146 11.27 -9.61 18.99
C LEU A 146 11.74 -8.17 19.26
N LYS A 147 11.29 -7.57 20.36
CA LYS A 147 11.70 -6.20 20.73
C LYS A 147 13.17 -6.18 21.15
N ASP A 148 13.92 -5.20 20.66
CA ASP A 148 15.30 -4.99 21.07
C ASP A 148 15.38 -4.83 22.59
N GLY A 149 16.12 -5.71 23.26
CA GLY A 149 16.27 -5.71 24.72
C GLY A 149 15.36 -6.70 25.46
N ALA A 150 14.47 -7.42 24.81
CA ALA A 150 13.80 -8.57 25.40
C ALA A 150 14.76 -9.76 25.40
N ALA A 151 15.12 -10.25 26.59
CA ALA A 151 15.87 -11.50 26.71
C ALA A 151 15.05 -12.67 26.14
N PRO A 152 15.70 -13.68 25.56
CA PRO A 152 15.03 -14.88 25.04
C PRO A 152 14.34 -15.68 26.14
#